data_8eaca56a4cd479596d3cab3df899e793
#
_entry.id   8eaca56a4cd479596d3cab3df899e793
#
_cell.length_a   1.000
_cell.length_b   1.000
_cell.length_c   1.000
_cell.angle_alpha   90.00
_cell.angle_beta   90.00
_cell.angle_gamma   90.00
#
_symmetry.space_group_name_H-M   'P 1'
#
loop_
_entity.id
_entity.type
_entity.pdbx_description
1 polymer ?
#
loop_
_entity_poly.entity_id
_entity_poly.type
_entity_poly.pdbx_seq_one_letter_code
_entity_poly.pdbx_strand_id
1 'polypeptide(L)'
;QDAGFQFVEGYFWIENGISYHLGVDGISILFIVLTTMLVPICILASYDSIKFSVKEYLIAFLALETFMIGVFCSLDLVLFYLFFEGGLIPMFLIIGIWGGERRVYSTFKFFLYTLAGSVFMLLAIIYIFITAGTTEVSYLLDYIFTRHEQIVLWLAFFA
;
A
#
# COMPACT_ATOMS: atom_id res chain seq x y z
N GLN A 1 17.07 9.71 -20.87
CA GLN A 1 16.48 9.15 -19.62
C GLN A 1 15.84 10.34 -18.91
N ASP A 2 14.53 10.49 -19.04
CA ASP A 2 13.81 11.51 -18.30
C ASP A 2 13.68 11.04 -16.83
N ALA A 3 14.13 11.91 -15.92
CA ALA A 3 14.09 11.64 -14.48
C ALA A 3 12.68 11.85 -13.86
N GLY A 4 11.66 12.03 -14.69
CA GLY A 4 10.29 12.25 -14.27
C GLY A 4 9.45 10.98 -14.21
N PHE A 5 8.27 11.06 -13.58
CA PHE A 5 7.29 9.97 -13.55
C PHE A 5 6.81 9.66 -14.98
N GLN A 6 6.72 8.36 -15.29
CA GLN A 6 6.27 7.85 -16.58
C GLN A 6 4.92 7.15 -16.45
N PHE A 7 4.19 7.04 -17.55
CA PHE A 7 2.85 6.42 -17.60
C PHE A 7 1.87 7.06 -16.60
N VAL A 8 1.94 8.37 -16.45
CA VAL A 8 1.09 9.10 -15.51
C VAL A 8 -0.34 9.11 -16.03
N GLU A 9 -1.25 8.50 -15.26
CA GLU A 9 -2.69 8.59 -15.46
C GLU A 9 -3.30 9.29 -14.25
N GLY A 10 -4.08 10.34 -14.50
CA GLY A 10 -4.68 11.12 -13.43
C GLY A 10 -6.08 11.58 -13.75
N TYR A 11 -6.98 11.40 -12.76
CA TYR A 11 -8.34 11.94 -12.77
C TYR A 11 -8.64 12.60 -11.43
N PHE A 12 -9.31 13.74 -11.44
CA PHE A 12 -9.82 14.34 -10.21
C PHE A 12 -10.92 13.44 -9.64
N TRP A 13 -10.68 12.89 -8.45
CA TRP A 13 -11.62 11.97 -7.80
C TRP A 13 -12.53 12.67 -6.80
N ILE A 14 -11.96 13.58 -6.02
CA ILE A 14 -12.70 14.35 -5.01
C ILE A 14 -12.35 15.82 -5.20
N GLU A 15 -13.38 16.70 -5.26
CA GLU A 15 -13.18 18.13 -5.23
C GLU A 15 -12.35 18.50 -3.99
N ASN A 16 -11.37 19.40 -4.14
CA ASN A 16 -10.46 19.88 -3.09
C ASN A 16 -9.10 19.18 -2.92
N GLY A 17 -8.46 18.70 -3.99
CA GLY A 17 -7.03 18.37 -3.95
C GLY A 17 -6.67 16.92 -3.68
N ILE A 18 -7.63 16.01 -3.73
CA ILE A 18 -7.38 14.56 -3.74
C ILE A 18 -7.61 14.06 -5.16
N SER A 19 -6.58 13.48 -5.75
CA SER A 19 -6.61 13.00 -7.13
C SER A 19 -6.29 11.50 -7.22
N TYR A 20 -6.94 10.84 -8.16
CA TYR A 20 -6.53 9.51 -8.58
C TYR A 20 -5.35 9.67 -9.54
N HIS A 21 -4.12 9.63 -9.00
CA HIS A 21 -2.90 9.73 -9.79
C HIS A 21 -2.07 8.47 -9.63
N LEU A 22 -1.80 7.82 -10.75
CA LEU A 22 -0.87 6.70 -10.85
C LEU A 22 0.28 7.08 -11.76
N GLY A 23 1.49 6.64 -11.42
CA GLY A 23 2.67 6.81 -12.24
C GLY A 23 3.79 5.89 -11.75
N VAL A 24 4.80 5.74 -12.57
CA VAL A 24 5.93 4.84 -12.30
C VAL A 24 7.23 5.63 -12.44
N ASP A 25 8.12 5.46 -11.48
CA ASP A 25 9.49 5.95 -11.54
C ASP A 25 10.51 4.80 -11.64
N GLY A 26 11.79 5.16 -11.78
CA GLY A 26 12.87 4.18 -11.91
C GLY A 26 13.07 3.27 -10.69
N ILE A 27 12.59 3.69 -9.50
CA ILE A 27 12.66 2.91 -8.27
C ILE A 27 11.43 2.02 -8.17
N SER A 28 10.22 2.56 -8.36
CA SER A 28 8.97 1.81 -8.22
C SER A 28 8.86 0.66 -9.23
N ILE A 29 9.39 0.81 -10.45
CA ILE A 29 9.39 -0.27 -11.45
C ILE A 29 10.16 -1.50 -10.97
N LEU A 30 11.24 -1.33 -10.22
CA LEU A 30 11.99 -2.46 -9.67
C LEU A 30 11.16 -3.24 -8.65
N PHE A 31 10.41 -2.54 -7.78
CA PHE A 31 9.52 -3.17 -6.82
C PHE A 31 8.31 -3.82 -7.48
N ILE A 32 7.78 -3.24 -8.56
CA ILE A 32 6.70 -3.85 -9.35
C ILE A 32 7.18 -5.16 -9.98
N VAL A 33 8.35 -5.15 -10.63
CA VAL A 33 8.95 -6.36 -11.23
C VAL A 33 9.21 -7.41 -10.15
N LEU A 34 9.77 -7.01 -8.99
CA LEU A 34 10.01 -7.91 -7.88
C LEU A 34 8.70 -8.56 -7.40
N THR A 35 7.63 -7.79 -7.21
CA THR A 35 6.32 -8.28 -6.77
C THR A 35 5.74 -9.27 -7.77
N THR A 36 5.73 -8.92 -9.06
CA THR A 36 5.20 -9.79 -10.13
C THR A 36 6.02 -11.07 -10.34
N MET A 37 7.30 -11.09 -9.96
CA MET A 37 8.11 -12.30 -9.96
C MET A 37 7.90 -13.17 -8.70
N LEU A 38 7.75 -12.54 -7.53
CA LEU A 38 7.62 -13.27 -6.26
C LEU A 38 6.26 -13.95 -6.11
N VAL A 39 5.16 -13.33 -6.54
CA VAL A 39 3.81 -13.89 -6.37
C VAL A 39 3.64 -15.24 -7.07
N PRO A 40 4.02 -15.42 -8.34
CA PRO A 40 4.00 -16.74 -8.97
C PRO A 40 4.87 -17.77 -8.26
N ILE A 41 6.05 -17.38 -7.77
CA ILE A 41 6.94 -18.28 -7.02
C ILE A 41 6.27 -18.72 -5.72
N CYS A 42 5.63 -17.79 -4.98
CA CYS A 42 4.90 -18.11 -3.76
C CYS A 42 3.73 -19.07 -4.02
N ILE A 43 2.98 -18.85 -5.11
CA ILE A 43 1.88 -19.72 -5.53
C ILE A 43 2.42 -21.14 -5.87
N LEU A 44 3.51 -21.23 -6.62
CA LEU A 44 4.14 -22.52 -6.94
C LEU A 44 4.67 -23.24 -5.69
N ALA A 45 5.31 -22.50 -4.78
CA ALA A 45 5.81 -23.07 -3.52
C ALA A 45 4.70 -23.58 -2.60
N SER A 46 3.51 -22.99 -2.67
CA SER A 46 2.36 -23.39 -1.87
C SER A 46 1.52 -24.52 -2.49
N TYR A 47 1.82 -24.95 -3.69
CA TYR A 47 1.02 -25.91 -4.45
C TYR A 47 0.76 -27.23 -3.72
N ASP A 48 1.76 -27.78 -3.05
CA ASP A 48 1.65 -29.03 -2.29
C ASP A 48 1.03 -28.86 -0.90
N SER A 49 1.11 -27.65 -0.35
CA SER A 49 0.65 -27.32 1.00
C SER A 49 -0.83 -26.99 1.05
N ILE A 50 -1.37 -26.36 0.02
CA ILE A 50 -2.76 -25.89 -0.03
C ILE A 50 -3.61 -26.89 -0.80
N LYS A 51 -4.47 -27.64 -0.06
CA LYS A 51 -5.32 -28.70 -0.63
C LYS A 51 -6.81 -28.41 -0.59
N PHE A 52 -7.22 -27.36 0.11
CA PHE A 52 -8.63 -26.95 0.22
C PHE A 52 -8.80 -25.50 -0.21
N SER A 53 -9.94 -25.19 -0.80
CA SER A 53 -10.30 -23.83 -1.27
C SER A 53 -9.18 -23.17 -2.09
N VAL A 54 -8.55 -23.94 -2.99
CA VAL A 54 -7.39 -23.50 -3.80
C VAL A 54 -7.76 -22.29 -4.67
N LYS A 55 -8.98 -22.26 -5.20
CA LYS A 55 -9.47 -21.16 -6.04
C LYS A 55 -9.50 -19.86 -5.25
N GLU A 56 -10.04 -19.87 -4.05
CA GLU A 56 -10.15 -18.72 -3.16
C GLU A 56 -8.76 -18.23 -2.71
N TYR A 57 -7.84 -19.16 -2.47
CA TYR A 57 -6.43 -18.86 -2.18
C TYR A 57 -5.77 -18.09 -3.31
N LEU A 58 -5.91 -18.57 -4.55
CA LEU A 58 -5.35 -17.91 -5.72
C LEU A 58 -5.95 -16.52 -5.95
N ILE A 59 -7.27 -16.37 -5.76
CA ILE A 59 -7.94 -15.07 -5.85
C ILE A 59 -7.38 -14.11 -4.80
N ALA A 60 -7.20 -14.56 -3.56
CA ALA A 60 -6.64 -13.74 -2.49
C ALA A 60 -5.20 -13.29 -2.79
N PHE A 61 -4.35 -14.18 -3.35
CA PHE A 61 -2.99 -13.83 -3.78
C PHE A 61 -2.96 -12.82 -4.94
N LEU A 62 -3.80 -12.99 -5.95
CA LEU A 62 -3.90 -12.04 -7.05
C LEU A 62 -4.45 -10.69 -6.62
N ALA A 63 -5.42 -10.68 -5.70
CA ALA A 63 -5.90 -9.45 -5.10
C ALA A 63 -4.79 -8.74 -4.30
N LEU A 64 -4.02 -9.49 -3.51
CA LEU A 64 -2.87 -8.96 -2.77
C LEU A 64 -1.84 -8.34 -3.72
N GLU A 65 -1.48 -9.04 -4.80
CA GLU A 65 -0.57 -8.53 -5.83
C GLU A 65 -1.06 -7.21 -6.43
N THR A 66 -2.36 -7.15 -6.77
CA THR A 66 -2.98 -5.92 -7.32
C THR A 66 -2.86 -4.74 -6.35
N PHE A 67 -3.14 -4.94 -5.07
CA PHE A 67 -3.00 -3.90 -4.05
C PHE A 67 -1.53 -3.48 -3.87
N MET A 68 -0.58 -4.42 -3.86
CA MET A 68 0.85 -4.12 -3.75
C MET A 68 1.35 -3.31 -4.96
N ILE A 69 0.96 -3.66 -6.18
CA ILE A 69 1.30 -2.88 -7.37
C ILE A 69 0.69 -1.49 -7.28
N GLY A 70 -0.57 -1.37 -6.82
CA GLY A 70 -1.23 -0.09 -6.59
C GLY A 70 -0.48 0.81 -5.61
N VAL A 71 0.07 0.26 -4.53
CA VAL A 71 0.92 0.98 -3.57
C VAL A 71 2.14 1.58 -4.27
N PHE A 72 2.84 0.81 -5.11
CA PHE A 72 4.05 1.27 -5.79
C PHE A 72 3.78 2.24 -6.95
N CYS A 73 2.57 2.26 -7.48
CA CYS A 73 2.18 3.17 -8.56
C CYS A 73 1.51 4.46 -8.06
N SER A 74 1.14 4.55 -6.80
CA SER A 74 0.37 5.68 -6.27
C SER A 74 1.20 6.96 -6.21
N LEU A 75 0.71 8.04 -6.81
CA LEU A 75 1.26 9.40 -6.73
C LEU A 75 0.46 10.34 -5.81
N ASP A 76 -0.55 9.83 -5.15
CA ASP A 76 -1.37 10.53 -4.16
C ASP A 76 -1.33 9.76 -2.83
N LEU A 77 -1.15 10.47 -1.70
CA LEU A 77 -1.02 9.85 -0.38
C LEU A 77 -2.30 9.16 0.09
N VAL A 78 -3.48 9.67 -0.26
CA VAL A 78 -4.76 9.04 0.07
C VAL A 78 -4.93 7.75 -0.73
N LEU A 79 -4.59 7.78 -2.01
CA LEU A 79 -4.63 6.61 -2.88
C LEU A 79 -3.64 5.53 -2.40
N PHE A 80 -2.43 5.94 -2.03
CA PHE A 80 -1.43 5.07 -1.43
C PHE A 80 -1.98 4.38 -0.17
N TYR A 81 -2.60 5.15 0.73
CA TYR A 81 -3.20 4.63 1.96
C TYR A 81 -4.31 3.62 1.68
N LEU A 82 -5.19 3.91 0.71
CA LEU A 82 -6.27 2.99 0.32
C LEU A 82 -5.74 1.65 -0.21
N PHE A 83 -4.72 1.67 -1.06
CA PHE A 83 -4.10 0.44 -1.54
C PHE A 83 -3.37 -0.31 -0.43
N PHE A 84 -2.68 0.40 0.46
CA PHE A 84 -1.99 -0.19 1.60
C PHE A 84 -2.98 -0.90 2.55
N GLU A 85 -4.04 -0.23 2.96
CA GLU A 85 -5.11 -0.82 3.80
C GLU A 85 -5.85 -1.94 3.07
N GLY A 86 -6.14 -1.74 1.78
CA GLY A 86 -6.80 -2.76 0.96
C GLY A 86 -6.03 -4.07 0.92
N GLY A 87 -4.70 -4.02 0.90
CA GLY A 87 -3.82 -5.20 0.93
C GLY A 87 -3.89 -6.00 2.23
N LEU A 88 -4.31 -5.40 3.34
CA LEU A 88 -4.49 -6.12 4.60
C LEU A 88 -5.62 -7.14 4.55
N ILE A 89 -6.67 -6.90 3.76
CA ILE A 89 -7.84 -7.79 3.65
C ILE A 89 -7.45 -9.15 3.05
N PRO A 90 -6.81 -9.22 1.86
CA PRO A 90 -6.33 -10.50 1.33
C PRO A 90 -5.35 -11.20 2.26
N MET A 91 -4.43 -10.45 2.89
CA MET A 91 -3.45 -11.03 3.81
C MET A 91 -4.13 -11.61 5.07
N PHE A 92 -5.12 -10.92 5.62
CA PHE A 92 -5.95 -11.42 6.72
C PHE A 92 -6.63 -12.76 6.35
N LEU A 93 -7.19 -12.85 5.15
CA LEU A 93 -7.82 -14.07 4.66
C LEU A 93 -6.81 -15.21 4.46
N ILE A 94 -5.66 -14.93 3.85
CA ILE A 94 -4.62 -15.92 3.60
C ILE A 94 -4.13 -16.52 4.91
N ILE A 95 -3.78 -15.70 5.88
CA ILE A 95 -3.28 -16.17 7.18
C ILE A 95 -4.40 -16.87 7.96
N GLY A 96 -5.63 -16.33 7.97
CA GLY A 96 -6.74 -16.82 8.78
C GLY A 96 -7.31 -18.15 8.31
N ILE A 97 -7.31 -18.41 6.99
CA ILE A 97 -7.91 -19.61 6.43
C ILE A 97 -6.86 -20.71 6.25
N TRP A 98 -5.71 -20.39 5.67
CA TRP A 98 -4.66 -21.36 5.28
C TRP A 98 -3.44 -21.35 6.21
N GLY A 99 -3.42 -20.53 7.26
CA GLY A 99 -2.33 -20.49 8.23
C GLY A 99 -2.23 -21.75 9.11
N GLY A 100 -1.22 -21.77 9.98
CA GLY A 100 -0.91 -22.89 10.88
C GLY A 100 -1.88 -23.04 12.07
N GLU A 101 -1.47 -23.82 13.08
CA GLU A 101 -2.32 -24.19 14.23
C GLU A 101 -2.92 -22.98 14.99
N ARG A 102 -2.16 -21.90 15.18
CA ARG A 102 -2.62 -20.67 15.85
C ARG A 102 -3.01 -19.54 14.91
N ARG A 103 -3.48 -19.91 13.71
CA ARG A 103 -3.79 -18.95 12.63
C ARG A 103 -4.72 -17.82 13.05
N VAL A 104 -5.79 -18.10 13.79
CA VAL A 104 -6.77 -17.08 14.22
C VAL A 104 -6.10 -16.02 15.10
N TYR A 105 -5.36 -16.45 16.12
CA TYR A 105 -4.63 -15.53 16.98
C TYR A 105 -3.60 -14.69 16.20
N SER A 106 -2.83 -15.34 15.34
CA SER A 106 -1.81 -14.66 14.51
C SER A 106 -2.42 -13.66 13.55
N THR A 107 -3.56 -14.00 12.94
CA THR A 107 -4.29 -13.12 12.02
C THR A 107 -4.77 -11.86 12.70
N PHE A 108 -5.45 -11.99 13.86
CA PHE A 108 -5.92 -10.82 14.60
C PHE A 108 -4.77 -9.98 15.13
N LYS A 109 -3.70 -10.59 15.63
CA LYS A 109 -2.53 -9.87 16.10
C LYS A 109 -1.86 -9.08 14.98
N PHE A 110 -1.66 -9.71 13.83
CA PHE A 110 -1.11 -9.05 12.64
C PHE A 110 -1.97 -7.88 12.20
N PHE A 111 -3.28 -8.12 12.03
CA PHE A 111 -4.21 -7.12 11.56
C PHE A 111 -4.30 -5.91 12.51
N LEU A 112 -4.50 -6.14 13.80
CA LEU A 112 -4.61 -5.06 14.79
C LEU A 112 -3.32 -4.27 14.94
N TYR A 113 -2.16 -4.93 14.89
CA TYR A 113 -0.87 -4.27 14.96
C TYR A 113 -0.63 -3.36 13.75
N THR A 114 -0.88 -3.88 12.56
CA THR A 114 -0.70 -3.12 11.32
C THR A 114 -1.72 -1.97 11.22
N LEU A 115 -2.99 -2.22 11.58
CA LEU A 115 -4.03 -1.20 11.61
C LEU A 115 -3.69 -0.07 12.61
N ALA A 116 -3.16 -0.39 13.78
CA ALA A 116 -2.74 0.63 14.74
C ALA A 116 -1.64 1.54 14.18
N GLY A 117 -0.65 0.96 13.48
CA GLY A 117 0.39 1.74 12.80
C GLY A 117 -0.16 2.60 11.67
N SER A 118 -1.05 2.04 10.84
CA SER A 118 -1.62 2.75 9.70
C SER A 118 -2.54 3.91 10.09
N VAL A 119 -3.18 3.85 11.28
CA VAL A 119 -3.94 4.99 11.82
C VAL A 119 -3.04 6.21 12.08
N PHE A 120 -1.82 6.01 12.58
CA PHE A 120 -0.86 7.11 12.74
C PHE A 120 -0.44 7.69 11.39
N MET A 121 -0.23 6.84 10.39
CA MET A 121 0.04 7.29 9.02
C MET A 121 -1.15 8.07 8.44
N LEU A 122 -2.39 7.63 8.67
CA LEU A 122 -3.59 8.34 8.24
C LEU A 122 -3.68 9.74 8.88
N LEU A 123 -3.41 9.85 10.17
CA LEU A 123 -3.37 11.16 10.86
C LEU A 123 -2.32 12.08 10.24
N ALA A 124 -1.15 11.55 9.86
CA ALA A 124 -0.13 12.32 9.16
C ALA A 124 -0.61 12.79 7.78
N ILE A 125 -1.28 11.95 7.01
CA ILE A 125 -1.83 12.30 5.70
C ILE A 125 -2.89 13.40 5.83
N ILE A 126 -3.79 13.29 6.81
CA ILE A 126 -4.81 14.32 7.10
C ILE A 126 -4.14 15.65 7.47
N TYR A 127 -3.11 15.61 8.30
CA TYR A 127 -2.36 16.80 8.68
C TYR A 127 -1.70 17.48 7.47
N ILE A 128 -1.05 16.69 6.60
CA ILE A 128 -0.45 17.16 5.35
C ILE A 128 -1.52 17.82 4.48
N PHE A 129 -2.67 17.18 4.31
CA PHE A 129 -3.77 17.74 3.52
C PHE A 129 -4.28 19.08 4.06
N ILE A 130 -4.43 19.22 5.38
CA ILE A 130 -4.88 20.48 6.01
C ILE A 130 -3.83 21.59 5.83
N THR A 131 -2.54 21.24 5.88
CA THR A 131 -1.44 22.20 5.84
C THR A 131 -1.05 22.61 4.42
N ALA A 132 -0.93 21.64 3.52
CA ALA A 132 -0.50 21.86 2.14
C ALA A 132 -1.66 22.04 1.15
N GLY A 133 -2.89 21.67 1.53
CA GLY A 133 -4.09 21.76 0.67
C GLY A 133 -4.18 20.68 -0.40
N THR A 134 -3.23 19.74 -0.45
CA THR A 134 -3.20 18.64 -1.42
C THR A 134 -2.50 17.42 -0.83
N THR A 135 -2.79 16.25 -1.37
CA THR A 135 -2.13 14.97 -1.05
C THR A 135 -1.26 14.46 -2.22
N GLU A 136 -1.13 15.22 -3.29
CA GLU A 136 -0.34 14.84 -4.45
C GLU A 136 1.16 14.89 -4.14
N VAL A 137 1.85 13.75 -4.34
CA VAL A 137 3.27 13.59 -3.99
C VAL A 137 4.14 14.57 -4.79
N SER A 138 3.86 14.77 -6.08
CA SER A 138 4.64 15.66 -6.95
C SER A 138 4.69 17.10 -6.42
N TYR A 139 3.57 17.57 -5.87
CA TYR A 139 3.48 18.91 -5.26
C TYR A 139 4.15 18.96 -3.88
N LEU A 140 4.01 17.88 -3.10
CA LEU A 140 4.56 17.81 -1.74
C LEU A 140 6.10 17.74 -1.71
N LEU A 141 6.74 17.27 -2.79
CA LEU A 141 8.21 17.26 -2.91
C LEU A 141 8.82 18.67 -2.86
N ASP A 142 8.10 19.67 -3.36
CA ASP A 142 8.53 21.06 -3.38
C ASP A 142 8.02 21.86 -2.15
N TYR A 143 7.14 21.26 -1.33
CA TYR A 143 6.56 21.91 -0.16
C TYR A 143 7.51 21.89 1.03
N ILE A 144 7.74 23.05 1.65
CA ILE A 144 8.66 23.19 2.79
C ILE A 144 7.90 23.11 4.11
N PHE A 145 8.02 21.98 4.78
CA PHE A 145 7.51 21.81 6.16
C PHE A 145 8.49 22.39 7.18
N THR A 146 7.96 22.90 8.30
CA THR A 146 8.79 23.32 9.42
C THR A 146 9.52 22.13 10.07
N ARG A 147 10.63 22.39 10.75
CA ARG A 147 11.43 21.32 11.37
C ARG A 147 10.63 20.44 12.36
N HIS A 148 9.71 21.05 13.12
CA HIS A 148 8.86 20.32 14.05
C HIS A 148 7.87 19.41 13.30
N GLU A 149 7.23 19.92 12.26
CA GLU A 149 6.32 19.14 11.40
C GLU A 149 7.03 17.94 10.77
N GLN A 150 8.23 18.15 10.24
CA GLN A 150 9.03 17.06 9.64
C GLN A 150 9.29 15.93 10.64
N ILE A 151 9.64 16.25 11.90
CA ILE A 151 9.90 15.23 12.92
C ILE A 151 8.62 14.47 13.28
N VAL A 152 7.51 15.18 13.49
CA VAL A 152 6.22 14.56 13.86
C VAL A 152 5.69 13.69 12.71
N LEU A 153 5.73 14.18 11.48
CA LEU A 153 5.31 13.43 10.30
C LEU A 153 6.19 12.20 10.10
N TRP A 154 7.52 12.34 10.23
CA TRP A 154 8.43 11.22 10.12
C TRP A 154 8.12 10.12 11.13
N LEU A 155 7.88 10.48 12.40
CA LEU A 155 7.51 9.52 13.44
C LEU A 155 6.18 8.83 13.15
N ALA A 156 5.19 9.56 12.62
CA ALA A 156 3.88 9.02 12.31
C ALA A 156 3.92 8.06 11.10
N PHE A 157 4.75 8.34 10.09
CA PHE A 157 4.98 7.43 8.97
C PHE A 157 5.84 6.21 9.34
N PHE A 158 6.70 6.35 10.34
CA PHE A 158 7.55 5.26 10.82
C PHE A 158 6.82 4.31 11.80
N ALA A 159 5.73 4.74 12.42
CA ALA A 159 4.96 3.93 13.35
C ALA A 159 4.28 2.74 12.66
#